data_b739d91328e5b48c1413bcd55ec6e244
#
_entry.id   b739d91328e5b48c1413bcd55ec6e244
#
_cell.length_a   1.000
_cell.length_b   1.000
_cell.length_c   1.000
_cell.angle_alpha   90.00
_cell.angle_beta   90.00
_cell.angle_gamma   90.00
#
_symmetry.space_group_name_H-M   'P 1'
#
loop_
_entity.id
_entity.type
_entity.pdbx_description
1 polymer ?
#
loop_
_entity_poly.entity_id
_entity_poly.type
_entity_poly.pdbx_seq_one_letter_code
_entity_poly.pdbx_strand_id
1 'polypeptide(L)'
;MLAAVALLVWRVLSTGRPTEPQGVERGSAGMASASGSEERAAGEGREPAGAPLTSIAGRFTDQDGHVRALSSLRGVPFVASAIYTRCPSVCPRTVAALHRLDRSLPVGDRPRYVLFSLDPAYDTPRVLRAFAATQALPAPRWMLLRPDTASLPAIARALGLAYSAGEGGGVAHTAVIAIVDSSGSVRERQLGLAQDPAALLAAWRRIGMTQRLPAD
;
A
#
# COMPACT_ATOMS: atom_id res chain seq x y z
N MET A 1 29.71 -47.03 -14.29
CA MET A 1 28.29 -47.42 -14.04
C MET A 1 27.41 -46.16 -13.99
N LEU A 2 27.25 -45.43 -15.08
CA LEU A 2 26.47 -44.18 -15.14
C LEU A 2 25.69 -44.00 -16.47
N ALA A 3 25.24 -45.13 -17.07
CA ALA A 3 24.56 -45.09 -18.38
C ALA A 3 23.16 -45.78 -18.38
N ALA A 4 22.58 -46.12 -17.23
CA ALA A 4 21.34 -46.94 -17.17
C ALA A 4 20.10 -46.23 -16.63
N VAL A 5 20.16 -44.94 -16.24
CA VAL A 5 19.03 -44.23 -15.62
C VAL A 5 18.29 -43.29 -16.60
N ALA A 6 18.85 -43.01 -17.76
CA ALA A 6 18.28 -42.04 -18.73
C ALA A 6 17.17 -42.61 -19.66
N LEU A 7 16.88 -43.90 -19.66
CA LEU A 7 15.95 -44.55 -20.63
C LEU A 7 14.54 -44.86 -20.09
N LEU A 8 14.29 -44.63 -18.83
CA LEU A 8 12.99 -44.95 -18.18
C LEU A 8 12.01 -43.79 -18.07
N VAL A 9 12.45 -42.54 -18.28
CA VAL A 9 11.59 -41.34 -18.17
C VAL A 9 10.89 -40.98 -19.50
N TRP A 10 11.37 -41.49 -20.62
CA TRP A 10 10.80 -41.13 -21.95
C TRP A 10 9.57 -41.95 -22.39
N ARG A 11 9.21 -43.01 -21.65
CA ARG A 11 8.10 -43.94 -22.06
C ARG A 11 6.75 -43.65 -21.42
N VAL A 12 6.61 -42.68 -20.53
CA VAL A 12 5.35 -42.36 -19.82
C VAL A 12 4.60 -41.18 -20.43
N LEU A 13 5.21 -40.42 -21.36
CA LEU A 13 4.61 -39.18 -21.91
C LEU A 13 4.06 -39.29 -23.34
N SER A 14 3.87 -40.52 -23.89
CA SER A 14 3.50 -40.69 -25.31
C SER A 14 2.15 -41.41 -25.57
N THR A 15 1.21 -41.44 -24.61
CA THR A 15 -0.13 -42.00 -24.87
C THR A 15 -1.23 -41.09 -24.34
N GLY A 16 -1.61 -40.09 -25.13
CA GLY A 16 -2.78 -39.27 -24.88
C GLY A 16 -3.19 -38.55 -26.17
N ARG A 17 -3.94 -39.22 -27.07
CA ARG A 17 -4.61 -38.55 -28.19
C ARG A 17 -5.79 -37.75 -27.67
N PRO A 18 -5.99 -36.48 -28.07
CA PRO A 18 -7.23 -35.77 -27.82
C PRO A 18 -8.32 -36.22 -28.80
N THR A 19 -9.48 -36.60 -28.28
CA THR A 19 -10.72 -36.85 -29.02
C THR A 19 -11.39 -35.49 -29.32
N GLU A 20 -11.62 -35.25 -30.63
CA GLU A 20 -12.50 -34.15 -31.11
C GLU A 20 -13.95 -34.39 -30.71
N PRO A 21 -14.73 -33.40 -30.31
CA PRO A 21 -16.18 -33.45 -30.32
C PRO A 21 -16.73 -32.94 -31.65
N GLN A 22 -17.56 -33.78 -32.29
CA GLN A 22 -18.31 -33.52 -33.50
C GLN A 22 -19.42 -32.48 -33.28
N GLY A 23 -19.77 -31.83 -34.38
CA GLY A 23 -20.63 -30.68 -34.52
C GLY A 23 -22.08 -30.84 -34.02
N VAL A 24 -22.64 -29.70 -33.71
CA VAL A 24 -24.09 -29.48 -33.65
C VAL A 24 -24.45 -28.25 -34.52
N GLU A 25 -25.54 -28.45 -35.23
CA GLU A 25 -26.05 -27.72 -36.40
C GLU A 25 -26.44 -26.26 -36.18
N ARG A 26 -26.45 -25.58 -37.32
CA ARG A 26 -26.90 -24.21 -37.53
C ARG A 26 -28.40 -24.06 -37.26
N GLY A 27 -28.76 -23.13 -36.42
CA GLY A 27 -30.08 -22.51 -36.35
C GLY A 27 -29.95 -21.00 -36.63
N SER A 28 -30.37 -20.64 -37.83
CA SER A 28 -30.52 -19.23 -38.23
C SER A 28 -31.85 -18.67 -37.71
N ALA A 29 -31.86 -17.55 -37.04
CA ALA A 29 -32.91 -16.53 -37.15
C ALA A 29 -32.63 -15.32 -36.25
N GLY A 30 -32.82 -14.11 -36.79
CA GLY A 30 -33.20 -12.94 -36.01
C GLY A 30 -32.16 -11.82 -35.95
N MET A 31 -32.11 -11.01 -36.99
CA MET A 31 -31.59 -9.63 -36.97
C MET A 31 -32.38 -8.80 -35.96
N ALA A 32 -31.69 -8.18 -35.01
CA ALA A 32 -32.15 -6.95 -34.39
C ALA A 32 -30.91 -6.08 -34.11
N SER A 33 -30.71 -5.10 -34.92
CA SER A 33 -29.81 -3.98 -34.71
C SER A 33 -30.23 -3.24 -33.45
N ALA A 34 -29.35 -3.14 -32.46
CA ALA A 34 -29.39 -2.07 -31.49
C ALA A 34 -27.96 -1.57 -31.30
N SER A 35 -27.66 -0.53 -32.07
CA SER A 35 -26.54 0.37 -31.84
C SER A 35 -26.79 1.11 -30.54
N GLY A 36 -26.11 0.67 -29.49
CA GLY A 36 -26.00 1.34 -28.21
C GLY A 36 -24.51 1.46 -27.89
N SER A 37 -23.89 2.53 -28.35
CA SER A 37 -22.59 2.99 -27.93
C SER A 37 -22.67 3.34 -26.45
N GLU A 38 -22.43 2.37 -25.57
CA GLU A 38 -22.05 2.64 -24.20
C GLU A 38 -20.56 2.86 -24.14
N GLU A 39 -20.19 4.08 -24.47
CA GLU A 39 -18.97 4.72 -24.01
C GLU A 39 -19.06 4.81 -22.48
N ARG A 40 -18.70 3.72 -21.80
CA ARG A 40 -18.44 3.76 -20.36
C ARG A 40 -17.17 4.56 -20.18
N ALA A 41 -17.38 5.88 -20.00
CA ALA A 41 -16.41 6.72 -19.35
C ALA A 41 -15.91 5.98 -18.10
N ALA A 42 -14.60 5.71 -18.06
CA ALA A 42 -13.89 5.33 -16.86
C ALA A 42 -14.04 6.50 -15.88
N GLY A 43 -15.14 6.51 -15.16
CA GLY A 43 -15.32 7.34 -13.99
C GLY A 43 -14.32 6.84 -12.97
N GLU A 44 -13.27 7.62 -12.74
CA GLU A 44 -12.41 7.51 -11.59
C GLU A 44 -13.32 7.52 -10.35
N GLY A 45 -13.65 6.34 -9.85
CA GLY A 45 -14.38 6.13 -8.63
C GLY A 45 -13.58 6.67 -7.46
N ARG A 46 -13.74 7.96 -7.20
CA ARG A 46 -13.30 8.58 -5.95
C ARG A 46 -14.12 7.91 -4.85
N GLU A 47 -13.58 6.86 -4.25
CA GLU A 47 -14.17 6.27 -3.05
C GLU A 47 -14.43 7.38 -2.03
N PRO A 48 -15.58 7.34 -1.31
CA PRO A 48 -15.88 8.35 -0.32
C PRO A 48 -14.70 8.46 0.64
N ALA A 49 -14.21 9.68 0.84
CA ALA A 49 -13.07 9.97 1.68
C ALA A 49 -13.32 9.34 3.06
N GLY A 50 -12.56 8.33 3.40
CA GLY A 50 -12.61 7.71 4.73
C GLY A 50 -12.40 8.76 5.81
N ALA A 51 -12.78 8.46 7.05
CA ALA A 51 -12.52 9.37 8.17
C ALA A 51 -11.04 9.79 8.19
N PRO A 52 -10.73 11.07 8.52
CA PRO A 52 -9.36 11.52 8.59
C PRO A 52 -8.50 10.62 9.49
N LEU A 53 -7.30 10.28 9.08
CA LEU A 53 -6.35 9.50 9.90
C LEU A 53 -6.18 10.11 11.28
N THR A 54 -6.14 11.43 11.37
CA THR A 54 -5.97 12.17 12.63
C THR A 54 -7.19 12.13 13.55
N SER A 55 -8.34 11.60 13.10
CA SER A 55 -9.52 11.39 13.93
C SER A 55 -9.62 9.98 14.52
N ILE A 56 -8.75 9.07 14.11
CA ILE A 56 -8.75 7.70 14.63
C ILE A 56 -8.30 7.74 16.09
N ALA A 57 -9.22 7.35 16.97
CA ALA A 57 -8.92 7.16 18.38
C ALA A 57 -8.08 5.90 18.58
N GLY A 58 -7.22 5.91 19.58
CA GLY A 58 -6.37 4.78 19.92
C GLY A 58 -5.06 5.19 20.56
N ARG A 59 -4.32 4.20 21.00
CA ARG A 59 -3.00 4.37 21.58
C ARG A 59 -1.94 3.99 20.57
N PHE A 60 -1.09 4.95 20.23
CA PHE A 60 0.01 4.78 19.29
C PHE A 60 1.33 5.02 20.02
N THR A 61 2.22 4.05 20.01
CA THR A 61 3.55 4.20 20.62
C THR A 61 4.58 4.33 19.51
N ASP A 62 5.39 5.39 19.55
CA ASP A 62 6.44 5.59 18.55
C ASP A 62 7.68 4.72 18.83
N GLN A 63 8.64 4.72 17.91
CA GLN A 63 9.89 3.97 18.03
C GLN A 63 10.74 4.39 19.24
N ASP A 64 10.48 5.58 19.83
CA ASP A 64 11.18 6.07 21.00
C ASP A 64 10.43 5.77 22.31
N GLY A 65 9.28 5.10 22.22
CA GLY A 65 8.48 4.67 23.36
C GLY A 65 7.47 5.72 23.81
N HIS A 66 7.34 6.87 23.13
CA HIS A 66 6.37 7.89 23.49
C HIS A 66 4.98 7.50 23.00
N VAL A 67 3.99 7.70 23.86
CA VAL A 67 2.59 7.53 23.49
C VAL A 67 2.13 8.76 22.73
N ARG A 68 1.53 8.54 21.55
CA ARG A 68 1.04 9.56 20.64
C ARG A 68 -0.46 9.40 20.40
N ALA A 69 -1.17 10.51 20.29
CA ALA A 69 -2.48 10.55 19.67
C ALA A 69 -2.34 10.97 18.21
N LEU A 70 -3.07 10.37 17.28
CA LEU A 70 -2.99 10.78 15.87
C LEU A 70 -3.51 12.21 15.65
N SER A 71 -4.37 12.72 16.56
CA SER A 71 -4.78 14.11 16.56
C SER A 71 -3.63 15.12 16.69
N SER A 72 -2.49 14.71 17.26
CA SER A 72 -1.29 15.56 17.36
C SER A 72 -0.59 15.80 16.01
N LEU A 73 -0.98 15.07 14.97
CA LEU A 73 -0.48 15.25 13.61
C LEU A 73 -1.29 16.29 12.81
N ARG A 74 -2.38 16.82 13.36
CA ARG A 74 -3.18 17.88 12.71
C ARG A 74 -2.36 19.14 12.51
N GLY A 75 -2.70 19.89 11.49
CA GLY A 75 -2.05 21.16 11.14
C GLY A 75 -0.82 21.02 10.25
N VAL A 76 -0.26 19.81 10.12
CA VAL A 76 0.92 19.55 9.27
C VAL A 76 0.64 18.40 8.35
N PRO A 77 0.78 18.57 7.03
CA PRO A 77 0.66 17.45 6.09
C PRO A 77 1.81 16.46 6.26
N PHE A 78 1.55 15.20 5.92
CA PHE A 78 2.53 14.13 6.05
C PHE A 78 2.30 13.03 5.00
N VAL A 79 3.29 12.17 4.83
CA VAL A 79 3.19 10.95 4.04
C VAL A 79 2.95 9.79 4.98
N ALA A 80 1.90 9.00 4.73
CA ALA A 80 1.56 7.83 5.50
C ALA A 80 1.84 6.54 4.72
N SER A 81 2.24 5.49 5.43
CA SER A 81 2.40 4.14 4.89
C SER A 81 2.18 3.09 5.98
N ALA A 82 2.12 1.82 5.59
CA ALA A 82 2.02 0.70 6.50
C ALA A 82 3.18 -0.28 6.28
N ILE A 83 3.69 -0.80 7.37
CA ILE A 83 4.83 -1.74 7.38
C ILE A 83 4.60 -2.83 8.44
N TYR A 84 5.40 -3.89 8.40
CA TYR A 84 5.72 -4.72 9.57
C TYR A 84 7.18 -5.18 9.46
N THR A 85 7.89 -5.22 10.59
CA THR A 85 9.36 -5.30 10.56
C THR A 85 9.89 -6.65 10.10
N ARG A 86 9.10 -7.73 10.20
CA ARG A 86 9.43 -9.08 9.75
C ARG A 86 9.14 -9.33 8.26
N CYS A 87 8.69 -8.33 7.52
CA CYS A 87 8.40 -8.47 6.09
C CYS A 87 9.68 -8.63 5.27
N PRO A 88 9.87 -9.76 4.56
CA PRO A 88 11.13 -10.03 3.87
C PRO A 88 11.25 -9.30 2.52
N SER A 89 10.15 -8.81 1.95
CA SER A 89 10.15 -8.33 0.55
C SER A 89 9.44 -7.01 0.32
N VAL A 90 8.17 -6.88 0.69
CA VAL A 90 7.34 -5.72 0.35
C VAL A 90 7.77 -4.48 1.13
N CYS A 91 8.03 -4.59 2.44
CA CYS A 91 8.38 -3.45 3.27
C CYS A 91 9.71 -2.80 2.90
N PRO A 92 10.82 -3.52 2.62
CA PRO A 92 12.04 -2.89 2.11
C PRO A 92 11.82 -2.13 0.79
N ARG A 93 10.98 -2.66 -0.10
CA ARG A 93 10.63 -2.00 -1.37
C ARG A 93 9.78 -0.76 -1.15
N THR A 94 8.83 -0.80 -0.21
CA THR A 94 8.01 0.36 0.19
C THR A 94 8.90 1.46 0.76
N VAL A 95 9.81 1.12 1.67
CA VAL A 95 10.78 2.08 2.24
C VAL A 95 11.68 2.66 1.16
N ALA A 96 12.17 1.86 0.22
CA ALA A 96 12.93 2.35 -0.93
C ALA A 96 12.12 3.32 -1.80
N ALA A 97 10.80 3.08 -1.98
CA ALA A 97 9.91 4.01 -2.69
C ALA A 97 9.73 5.33 -1.93
N LEU A 98 9.57 5.27 -0.60
CA LEU A 98 9.50 6.46 0.25
C LEU A 98 10.79 7.28 0.19
N HIS A 99 11.95 6.62 0.20
CA HIS A 99 13.24 7.30 0.02
C HIS A 99 13.38 7.94 -1.38
N ARG A 100 12.85 7.30 -2.44
CA ARG A 100 12.83 7.92 -3.77
C ARG A 100 11.96 9.19 -3.77
N LEU A 101 10.75 9.11 -3.21
CA LEU A 101 9.86 10.26 -3.06
C LEU A 101 10.57 11.39 -2.29
N ASP A 102 11.22 11.08 -1.18
CA ASP A 102 11.95 12.03 -0.35
C ASP A 102 13.07 12.76 -1.13
N ARG A 103 13.86 12.00 -1.89
CA ARG A 103 14.95 12.56 -2.70
C ARG A 103 14.47 13.39 -3.90
N SER A 104 13.24 13.16 -4.37
CA SER A 104 12.63 13.90 -5.47
C SER A 104 12.10 15.28 -5.04
N LEU A 105 12.17 15.59 -3.75
CA LEU A 105 11.71 16.86 -3.18
C LEU A 105 12.90 17.70 -2.70
N PRO A 106 12.83 19.04 -2.86
CA PRO A 106 13.78 19.96 -2.23
C PRO A 106 13.81 19.74 -0.71
N VAL A 107 14.96 19.96 -0.08
CA VAL A 107 15.18 19.71 1.36
C VAL A 107 14.13 20.41 2.23
N GLY A 108 13.78 21.66 1.88
CA GLY A 108 12.79 22.47 2.61
C GLY A 108 11.34 22.03 2.42
N ASP A 109 11.06 21.21 1.39
CA ASP A 109 9.70 20.74 1.06
C ASP A 109 9.47 19.26 1.44
N ARG A 110 10.44 18.63 2.10
CA ARG A 110 10.36 17.21 2.46
C ARG A 110 9.32 16.97 3.55
N PRO A 111 8.44 15.97 3.36
CA PRO A 111 7.38 15.66 4.32
C PRO A 111 7.91 15.03 5.61
N ARG A 112 7.06 15.03 6.63
CA ARG A 112 7.12 14.06 7.71
C ARG A 112 6.57 12.74 7.19
N TYR A 113 7.14 11.62 7.61
CA TYR A 113 6.69 10.26 7.28
C TYR A 113 6.12 9.58 8.52
N VAL A 114 4.94 8.98 8.39
CA VAL A 114 4.26 8.23 9.46
C VAL A 114 4.01 6.82 8.97
N LEU A 115 4.72 5.85 9.54
CA LEU A 115 4.65 4.45 9.18
C LEU A 115 3.93 3.66 10.27
N PHE A 116 2.78 3.08 9.94
CA PHE A 116 1.98 2.27 10.87
C PHE A 116 2.41 0.81 10.82
N SER A 117 2.73 0.24 11.98
CA SER A 117 2.95 -1.21 12.06
C SER A 117 1.64 -1.97 11.92
N LEU A 118 1.65 -3.02 11.10
CA LEU A 118 0.57 -4.00 10.94
C LEU A 118 0.73 -5.22 11.85
N ASP A 119 1.84 -5.31 12.58
CA ASP A 119 2.14 -6.41 13.51
C ASP A 119 2.49 -5.87 14.91
N PRO A 120 1.55 -5.18 15.60
CA PRO A 120 1.84 -4.54 16.86
C PRO A 120 2.18 -5.53 17.98
N ALA A 121 1.90 -6.80 17.82
CA ALA A 121 2.31 -7.82 18.78
C ALA A 121 3.83 -8.02 18.79
N TYR A 122 4.45 -7.99 17.62
CA TYR A 122 5.88 -8.16 17.46
C TYR A 122 6.65 -6.84 17.43
N ASP A 123 6.13 -5.83 16.74
CA ASP A 123 6.78 -4.54 16.47
C ASP A 123 6.78 -3.64 17.72
N THR A 124 7.51 -4.06 18.76
CA THR A 124 7.71 -3.23 19.96
C THR A 124 8.49 -1.95 19.60
N PRO A 125 8.48 -0.90 20.44
CA PRO A 125 9.28 0.31 20.20
C PRO A 125 10.76 -0.01 19.95
N ARG A 126 11.35 -0.96 20.68
CA ARG A 126 12.72 -1.41 20.46
C ARG A 126 12.94 -2.02 19.08
N VAL A 127 11.99 -2.83 18.60
CA VAL A 127 12.04 -3.45 17.26
C VAL A 127 11.89 -2.39 16.19
N LEU A 128 10.93 -1.48 16.33
CA LEU A 128 10.73 -0.35 15.41
C LEU A 128 11.95 0.56 15.33
N ARG A 129 12.60 0.84 16.46
CA ARG A 129 13.84 1.64 16.50
C ARG A 129 14.98 0.95 15.74
N ALA A 130 15.17 -0.36 15.95
CA ALA A 130 16.17 -1.13 15.22
C ALA A 130 15.89 -1.15 13.71
N PHE A 131 14.62 -1.33 13.32
CA PHE A 131 14.20 -1.25 11.92
C PHE A 131 14.46 0.14 11.35
N ALA A 132 14.08 1.21 12.05
CA ALA A 132 14.33 2.58 11.61
C ALA A 132 15.82 2.85 11.37
N ALA A 133 16.70 2.38 12.27
CA ALA A 133 18.14 2.49 12.09
C ALA A 133 18.64 1.74 10.86
N THR A 134 18.22 0.48 10.68
CA THR A 134 18.62 -0.36 9.53
C THR A 134 18.14 0.22 8.21
N GLN A 135 16.95 0.83 8.19
CA GLN A 135 16.34 1.40 6.98
C GLN A 135 16.66 2.88 6.76
N ALA A 136 17.54 3.48 7.56
CA ALA A 136 17.90 4.89 7.51
C ALA A 136 16.68 5.85 7.59
N LEU A 137 15.84 5.67 8.61
CA LEU A 137 14.62 6.43 8.86
C LEU A 137 14.77 7.30 10.13
N PRO A 138 15.52 8.42 10.08
CA PRO A 138 15.85 9.21 11.27
C PRO A 138 14.65 9.97 11.83
N ALA A 139 14.42 9.85 13.15
CA ALA A 139 13.50 10.72 13.90
C ALA A 139 14.02 12.17 13.91
N PRO A 140 13.16 13.18 14.10
CA PRO A 140 11.69 13.09 14.25
C PRO A 140 10.92 13.06 12.92
N ARG A 141 11.60 13.15 11.77
CA ARG A 141 10.95 13.23 10.45
C ARG A 141 10.30 11.91 10.06
N TRP A 142 10.88 10.77 10.47
CA TRP A 142 10.34 9.45 10.28
C TRP A 142 9.79 8.92 11.62
N MET A 143 8.48 8.79 11.69
CA MET A 143 7.76 8.31 12.85
C MET A 143 7.18 6.93 12.54
N LEU A 144 7.64 5.92 13.27
CA LEU A 144 7.14 4.56 13.17
C LEU A 144 6.20 4.32 14.35
N LEU A 145 4.93 4.05 14.08
CA LEU A 145 3.90 3.95 15.08
C LEU A 145 3.45 2.49 15.25
N ARG A 146 3.50 2.03 16.48
CA ARG A 146 2.85 0.80 16.94
C ARG A 146 1.44 1.16 17.41
N PRO A 147 0.38 0.84 16.65
CA PRO A 147 -0.99 1.05 17.12
C PRO A 147 -1.37 0.01 18.17
N ASP A 148 -2.41 0.29 18.95
CA ASP A 148 -3.13 -0.80 19.59
C ASP A 148 -3.86 -1.63 18.51
N THR A 149 -4.12 -2.91 18.81
CA THR A 149 -4.72 -3.83 17.84
C THR A 149 -6.13 -3.39 17.41
N ALA A 150 -6.87 -2.73 18.29
CA ALA A 150 -8.23 -2.26 18.01
C ALA A 150 -8.27 -1.14 16.95
N SER A 151 -7.19 -0.36 16.82
CA SER A 151 -7.09 0.73 15.84
C SER A 151 -6.71 0.27 14.42
N LEU A 152 -6.18 -0.96 14.25
CA LEU A 152 -5.71 -1.45 12.95
C LEU A 152 -6.77 -1.42 11.84
N PRO A 153 -8.03 -1.87 12.06
CA PRO A 153 -9.05 -1.83 11.00
C PRO A 153 -9.37 -0.41 10.53
N ALA A 154 -9.35 0.57 11.44
CA ALA A 154 -9.61 1.96 11.11
C ALA A 154 -8.45 2.56 10.30
N ILE A 155 -7.19 2.25 10.66
CA ILE A 155 -5.99 2.66 9.90
C ILE A 155 -6.02 2.06 8.50
N ALA A 156 -6.29 0.75 8.40
CA ALA A 156 -6.35 0.05 7.11
C ALA A 156 -7.38 0.67 6.18
N ARG A 157 -8.59 0.93 6.70
CA ARG A 157 -9.68 1.59 5.94
C ARG A 157 -9.28 2.99 5.51
N ALA A 158 -8.71 3.79 6.41
CA ALA A 158 -8.31 5.17 6.10
C ALA A 158 -7.19 5.21 5.04
N LEU A 159 -6.26 4.25 5.06
CA LEU A 159 -5.20 4.11 4.06
C LEU A 159 -5.66 3.39 2.79
N GLY A 160 -6.85 2.77 2.79
CA GLY A 160 -7.33 1.98 1.65
C GLY A 160 -6.52 0.71 1.40
N LEU A 161 -5.95 0.12 2.45
CA LEU A 161 -5.21 -1.12 2.34
C LEU A 161 -6.02 -2.32 2.83
N ALA A 162 -5.86 -3.46 2.16
CA ALA A 162 -6.29 -4.75 2.67
C ALA A 162 -5.13 -5.41 3.43
N TYR A 163 -5.43 -6.02 4.57
CA TYR A 163 -4.46 -6.82 5.31
C TYR A 163 -5.15 -8.04 5.94
N SER A 164 -4.41 -9.11 6.11
CA SER A 164 -4.84 -10.32 6.80
C SER A 164 -3.66 -10.96 7.53
N ALA A 165 -3.96 -11.66 8.62
CA ALA A 165 -2.96 -12.52 9.25
C ALA A 165 -2.58 -13.63 8.27
N GLY A 166 -1.28 -13.79 8.02
CA GLY A 166 -0.72 -14.84 7.21
C GLY A 166 -0.27 -16.03 8.06
N GLU A 167 -0.02 -17.16 7.40
CA GLU A 167 0.54 -18.33 8.04
C GLU A 167 1.93 -18.02 8.64
N GLY A 168 2.25 -18.63 9.77
CA GLY A 168 3.55 -18.41 10.45
C GLY A 168 3.74 -17.03 11.08
N GLY A 169 2.67 -16.28 11.33
CA GLY A 169 2.73 -14.95 11.97
C GLY A 169 3.15 -13.83 11.03
N GLY A 170 3.11 -14.04 9.71
CA GLY A 170 3.23 -12.97 8.72
C GLY A 170 1.96 -12.15 8.59
N VAL A 171 2.06 -11.04 7.88
CA VAL A 171 0.92 -10.19 7.51
C VAL A 171 0.90 -10.04 5.99
N ALA A 172 -0.14 -10.59 5.35
CA ALA A 172 -0.38 -10.29 3.95
C ALA A 172 -1.07 -8.93 3.85
N HIS A 173 -0.51 -8.01 3.08
CA HIS A 173 -1.07 -6.68 2.89
C HIS A 173 -0.71 -6.06 1.55
N THR A 174 -1.54 -5.14 1.08
CA THR A 174 -1.21 -4.28 -0.05
C THR A 174 -0.24 -3.19 0.40
N ALA A 175 0.85 -2.98 -0.34
CA ALA A 175 1.69 -1.80 -0.11
C ALA A 175 0.89 -0.52 -0.37
N VAL A 176 1.06 0.49 0.46
CA VAL A 176 0.41 1.78 0.31
C VAL A 176 1.37 2.91 0.63
N ILE A 177 1.34 3.96 -0.18
CA ILE A 177 1.91 5.27 0.15
C ILE A 177 0.79 6.29 -0.04
N ALA A 178 0.49 7.05 0.99
CA ALA A 178 -0.60 8.02 0.99
C ALA A 178 -0.10 9.43 1.33
N ILE A 179 -0.58 10.41 0.61
CA ILE A 179 -0.40 11.84 0.91
C ILE A 179 -1.57 12.28 1.78
N VAL A 180 -1.27 12.81 2.95
CA VAL A 180 -2.24 13.23 3.96
C VAL A 180 -2.10 14.73 4.17
N ASP A 181 -3.21 15.45 4.11
CA ASP A 181 -3.21 16.90 4.33
C ASP A 181 -3.21 17.28 5.82
N SER A 182 -3.19 18.59 6.09
CA SER A 182 -3.19 19.12 7.47
C SER A 182 -4.46 18.81 8.27
N SER A 183 -5.57 18.46 7.62
CA SER A 183 -6.79 17.98 8.31
C SER A 183 -6.68 16.50 8.71
N GLY A 184 -5.71 15.77 8.16
CA GLY A 184 -5.55 14.32 8.31
C GLY A 184 -6.28 13.51 7.24
N SER A 185 -6.83 14.16 6.23
CA SER A 185 -7.51 13.50 5.11
C SER A 185 -6.52 13.00 4.07
N VAL A 186 -6.72 11.77 3.60
CA VAL A 186 -5.93 11.21 2.50
C VAL A 186 -6.35 11.88 1.19
N ARG A 187 -5.41 12.52 0.51
CA ARG A 187 -5.61 13.26 -0.75
C ARG A 187 -5.17 12.49 -1.98
N GLU A 188 -4.21 11.63 -1.81
CA GLU A 188 -3.68 10.78 -2.87
C GLU A 188 -3.19 9.48 -2.25
N ARG A 189 -3.32 8.37 -2.94
CA ARG A 189 -2.76 7.10 -2.52
C ARG A 189 -2.27 6.32 -3.72
N GLN A 190 -1.13 5.68 -3.52
CA GLN A 190 -0.56 4.73 -4.46
C GLN A 190 -0.59 3.36 -3.80
N LEU A 191 -1.35 2.45 -4.40
CA LEU A 191 -1.43 1.05 -3.97
C LEU A 191 -0.45 0.21 -4.79
N GLY A 192 0.14 -0.80 -4.15
CA GLY A 192 1.16 -1.63 -4.76
C GLY A 192 2.55 -0.97 -4.75
N LEU A 193 3.49 -1.62 -5.44
CA LEU A 193 4.88 -1.20 -5.52
C LEU A 193 5.17 -0.44 -6.83
N ALA A 194 4.24 0.41 -7.28
CA ALA A 194 4.46 1.22 -8.47
C ALA A 194 5.76 2.03 -8.36
N GLN A 195 6.45 2.19 -9.48
CA GLN A 195 7.79 2.79 -9.52
C GLN A 195 7.75 4.32 -9.67
N ASP A 196 6.67 4.85 -10.24
CA ASP A 196 6.56 6.28 -10.56
C ASP A 196 5.90 7.06 -9.42
N PRO A 197 6.60 7.97 -8.73
CA PRO A 197 6.05 8.82 -7.69
C PRO A 197 5.33 10.07 -8.22
N ALA A 198 5.13 10.23 -9.53
CA ALA A 198 4.65 11.49 -10.12
C ALA A 198 3.32 11.96 -9.53
N ALA A 199 2.34 11.05 -9.35
CA ALA A 199 1.05 11.40 -8.75
C ALA A 199 1.18 11.85 -7.30
N LEU A 200 1.99 11.14 -6.50
CA LEU A 200 2.28 11.51 -5.11
C LEU A 200 3.00 12.86 -5.01
N LEU A 201 3.97 13.11 -5.89
CA LEU A 201 4.68 14.39 -5.96
C LEU A 201 3.75 15.53 -6.35
N ALA A 202 2.86 15.31 -7.33
CA ALA A 202 1.88 16.30 -7.73
C ALA A 202 0.90 16.62 -6.59
N ALA A 203 0.41 15.60 -5.89
CA ALA A 203 -0.48 15.79 -4.73
C ALA A 203 0.23 16.54 -3.59
N TRP A 204 1.47 16.19 -3.29
CA TRP A 204 2.27 16.88 -2.27
C TRP A 204 2.45 18.37 -2.60
N ARG A 205 2.80 18.68 -3.84
CA ARG A 205 2.97 20.07 -4.28
C ARG A 205 1.67 20.87 -4.18
N ARG A 206 0.53 20.28 -4.56
CA ARG A 206 -0.80 20.94 -4.44
C ARG A 206 -1.09 21.33 -2.98
N ILE A 207 -0.84 20.43 -2.03
CA ILE A 207 -1.04 20.70 -0.59
C ILE A 207 -0.13 21.85 -0.13
N GLY A 208 1.15 21.81 -0.48
CA GLY A 208 2.11 22.85 -0.13
C GLY A 208 1.75 24.24 -0.68
N MET A 209 1.17 24.30 -1.88
CA MET A 209 0.68 25.55 -2.49
C MET A 209 -0.52 26.11 -1.73
N THR A 210 -1.48 25.28 -1.37
CA THR A 210 -2.71 25.71 -0.64
C THR A 210 -2.41 26.27 0.74
N GLN A 211 -1.33 25.81 1.38
CA GLN A 211 -0.95 26.26 2.74
C GLN A 211 -0.08 27.51 2.74
N ARG A 212 0.48 27.92 1.60
CA ARG A 212 1.29 29.13 1.46
C ARG A 212 0.49 30.37 1.04
N LEU A 213 -0.76 30.18 0.60
CA LEU A 213 -1.65 31.31 0.34
C LEU A 213 -2.17 31.82 1.68
N PRO A 214 -1.99 33.13 2.02
CA PRO A 214 -2.63 33.71 3.17
C PRO A 214 -4.15 33.52 3.04
N ALA A 215 -4.81 33.15 4.14
CA ALA A 215 -6.25 33.25 4.21
C ALA A 215 -6.58 34.74 4.15
N ASP A 216 -7.19 35.20 3.06
CA ASP A 216 -7.77 36.53 2.94
C ASP A 216 -8.94 36.70 3.92
#